data_3932b6c93c582ec2c29b522f7b31b7af
#
_entry.id   3932b6c93c582ec2c29b522f7b31b7af
#
_cell.length_a   1.000
_cell.length_b   1.000
_cell.length_c   1.000
_cell.angle_alpha   90.00
_cell.angle_beta   90.00
_cell.angle_gamma   90.00
#
_symmetry.space_group_name_H-M   'P 1'
#
loop_
_entity.id
_entity.type
_entity.pdbx_description
1 polymer ?
#
loop_
_entity_poly.entity_id
_entity_poly.type
_entity_poly.pdbx_seq_one_letter_code
_entity_poly.pdbx_strand_id
1 'polypeptide(L)'
;ITGNDEDLSAYGGVDFAITWSALGDASAAIYNICKNKKVLAICDEHHHAGRDAAWGDGADNAFSKAKHTMVLTGTPVRSDGSETVWMSYDGQGKINHPKAGTYTLSYGAAVDLGYCRPITFHRHEGNFTVVFDDGDTTQVSGAAEAPKDLKMQRIPALKRALDFYKLACTPIFDNNGQPCIRSYQATMLEWGIQKLDDLRLNMPNSGGLVIAHSIEMAEYM
;
A
#
# COMPACT_ATOMS: atom_id res chain seq x y z
N ILE A 1 0.55 -11.98 21.97
CA ILE A 1 1.28 -11.20 22.98
C ILE A 1 0.91 -9.74 22.79
N THR A 2 0.19 -9.18 23.74
CA THR A 2 -0.22 -7.77 23.75
C THR A 2 0.66 -7.02 24.75
N GLY A 3 1.86 -6.64 24.33
CA GLY A 3 2.81 -5.89 25.13
C GLY A 3 4.25 -6.22 24.75
N ASN A 4 5.15 -5.28 24.99
CA ASN A 4 6.59 -5.47 24.85
C ASN A 4 7.15 -6.24 26.05
N ASP A 5 6.69 -7.47 26.26
CA ASP A 5 7.19 -8.29 27.34
C ASP A 5 8.47 -8.99 26.87
N GLU A 6 9.61 -8.54 27.34
CA GLU A 6 10.93 -9.06 26.96
C GLU A 6 11.14 -10.50 27.47
N ASP A 7 10.37 -10.96 28.47
CA ASP A 7 10.49 -12.29 29.04
C ASP A 7 9.59 -13.30 28.33
N LEU A 8 10.11 -13.88 27.26
CA LEU A 8 9.48 -15.01 26.55
C LEU A 8 9.78 -16.38 27.18
N SER A 9 10.47 -16.43 28.31
CA SER A 9 10.88 -17.69 28.96
C SER A 9 9.67 -18.49 29.40
N ALA A 10 8.59 -17.86 29.82
CA ALA A 10 7.33 -18.50 30.20
C ALA A 10 6.62 -19.18 29.02
N TYR A 11 6.92 -18.83 27.78
CA TYR A 11 6.29 -19.37 26.57
C TYR A 11 7.07 -20.52 25.94
N GLY A 12 8.03 -21.05 26.61
CA GLY A 12 8.99 -22.05 26.12
C GLY A 12 8.42 -23.37 25.58
N GLY A 13 7.13 -23.54 25.51
CA GLY A 13 6.46 -24.75 25.00
C GLY A 13 5.28 -24.48 24.07
N VAL A 14 5.00 -23.23 23.72
CA VAL A 14 3.85 -22.80 22.87
C VAL A 14 4.32 -22.05 21.63
N ASP A 15 3.52 -22.12 20.57
CA ASP A 15 3.68 -21.27 19.41
C ASP A 15 3.21 -19.85 19.76
N PHE A 16 3.85 -18.85 19.18
CA PHE A 16 3.50 -17.45 19.43
C PHE A 16 3.52 -16.62 18.13
N ALA A 17 2.78 -15.54 18.14
CA ALA A 17 2.80 -14.53 17.09
C ALA A 17 3.29 -13.19 17.66
N ILE A 18 4.06 -12.48 16.87
CA ILE A 18 4.63 -11.18 17.25
C ILE A 18 4.53 -10.22 16.06
N THR A 19 4.34 -8.94 16.33
CA THR A 19 4.35 -7.90 15.29
C THR A 19 5.78 -7.50 14.92
N TRP A 20 5.97 -6.95 13.72
CA TRP A 20 7.28 -6.45 13.28
C TRP A 20 7.83 -5.38 14.23
N SER A 21 6.99 -4.51 14.77
CA SER A 21 7.41 -3.46 15.71
C SER A 21 7.91 -4.00 17.04
N ALA A 22 7.27 -5.06 17.56
CA ALA A 22 7.69 -5.67 18.83
C ALA A 22 8.88 -6.63 18.68
N LEU A 23 9.20 -7.04 17.45
CA LEU A 23 10.28 -7.98 17.18
C LEU A 23 11.67 -7.41 17.56
N GLY A 24 11.87 -6.09 17.37
CA GLY A 24 13.12 -5.43 17.74
C GLY A 24 13.48 -5.64 19.21
N ASP A 25 12.54 -5.35 20.10
CA ASP A 25 12.72 -5.45 21.54
C ASP A 25 12.87 -6.92 22.00
N ALA A 26 12.14 -7.83 21.37
CA ALA A 26 12.14 -9.26 21.70
C ALA A 26 13.24 -10.07 20.99
N SER A 27 14.05 -9.46 20.13
CA SER A 27 14.98 -10.17 19.21
C SER A 27 15.95 -11.10 19.95
N ALA A 28 16.54 -10.67 21.07
CA ALA A 28 17.47 -11.47 21.85
C ALA A 28 16.80 -12.70 22.50
N ALA A 29 15.58 -12.56 23.00
CA ALA A 29 14.83 -13.66 23.59
C ALA A 29 14.46 -14.69 22.53
N ILE A 30 13.99 -14.25 21.35
CA ILE A 30 13.65 -15.12 20.22
C ILE A 30 14.90 -15.84 19.69
N TYR A 31 16.03 -15.13 19.57
CA TYR A 31 17.31 -15.74 19.20
C TYR A 31 17.66 -16.92 20.13
N ASN A 32 17.52 -16.73 21.45
CA ASN A 32 17.78 -17.78 22.42
C ASN A 32 16.82 -18.98 22.27
N ILE A 33 15.56 -18.73 21.97
CA ILE A 33 14.59 -19.80 21.67
C ILE A 33 15.02 -20.55 20.40
N CYS A 34 15.34 -19.85 19.33
CA CYS A 34 15.78 -20.44 18.06
C CYS A 34 17.08 -21.24 18.20
N LYS A 35 17.99 -20.79 19.06
CA LYS A 35 19.25 -21.50 19.36
C LYS A 35 19.03 -22.82 20.09
N ASN A 36 18.04 -22.87 20.98
CA ASN A 36 17.83 -24.00 21.86
C ASN A 36 16.72 -24.97 21.39
N LYS A 37 15.91 -24.56 20.43
CA LYS A 37 14.77 -25.32 19.91
C LYS A 37 14.76 -25.33 18.38
N LYS A 38 14.07 -26.33 17.82
CA LYS A 38 13.79 -26.37 16.38
C LYS A 38 12.59 -25.46 16.10
N VAL A 39 12.87 -24.29 15.52
CA VAL A 39 11.87 -23.26 15.22
C VAL A 39 11.67 -23.17 13.72
N LEU A 40 10.41 -23.07 13.30
CA LEU A 40 9.99 -22.55 12.00
C LEU A 40 9.50 -21.11 12.23
N ALA A 41 10.20 -20.13 11.69
CA ALA A 41 9.76 -18.75 11.65
C ALA A 41 8.92 -18.51 10.38
N ILE A 42 7.70 -18.00 10.53
CA ILE A 42 6.83 -17.58 9.41
C ILE A 42 6.72 -16.07 9.46
N CYS A 43 7.27 -15.39 8.45
CA CYS A 43 7.36 -13.95 8.37
C CYS A 43 6.38 -13.45 7.30
N ASP A 44 5.21 -13.02 7.74
CA ASP A 44 4.18 -12.46 6.88
C ASP A 44 4.48 -10.99 6.57
N GLU A 45 4.03 -10.51 5.40
CA GLU A 45 4.32 -9.17 4.89
C GLU A 45 5.83 -8.83 4.96
N HIS A 46 6.65 -9.78 4.50
CA HIS A 46 8.11 -9.74 4.65
C HIS A 46 8.76 -8.48 4.05
N HIS A 47 8.10 -7.80 3.11
CA HIS A 47 8.60 -6.55 2.54
C HIS A 47 8.79 -5.43 3.59
N HIS A 48 8.22 -5.56 4.78
CA HIS A 48 8.49 -4.64 5.89
C HIS A 48 9.90 -4.80 6.48
N ALA A 49 10.54 -5.96 6.31
CA ALA A 49 11.89 -6.24 6.82
C ALA A 49 12.99 -5.74 5.85
N GLY A 50 13.05 -4.42 5.61
CA GLY A 50 14.13 -3.81 4.82
C GLY A 50 15.50 -4.08 5.44
N ARG A 51 16.52 -4.38 4.61
CA ARG A 51 17.83 -4.78 5.07
C ARG A 51 18.52 -3.72 5.94
N ASP A 52 18.32 -2.45 5.61
CA ASP A 52 18.91 -1.32 6.31
C ASP A 52 17.89 -0.63 7.26
N ALA A 53 16.86 -1.34 7.68
CA ALA A 53 15.82 -0.84 8.56
C ALA A 53 15.80 -1.63 9.88
N ALA A 54 15.39 -0.97 10.96
CA ALA A 54 15.35 -1.56 12.29
C ALA A 54 14.57 -2.89 12.36
N TRP A 55 13.54 -3.06 11.55
CA TRP A 55 12.77 -4.31 11.49
C TRP A 55 13.53 -5.43 10.76
N GLY A 56 14.33 -5.11 9.75
CA GLY A 56 15.20 -6.07 9.08
C GLY A 56 16.31 -6.56 10.02
N ASP A 57 16.99 -5.65 10.70
CA ASP A 57 18.01 -5.98 11.70
C ASP A 57 17.42 -6.81 12.84
N GLY A 58 16.23 -6.43 13.34
CA GLY A 58 15.51 -7.17 14.37
C GLY A 58 15.19 -8.60 13.93
N ALA A 59 14.74 -8.77 12.69
CA ALA A 59 14.41 -10.07 12.11
C ALA A 59 15.65 -10.95 11.92
N ASP A 60 16.73 -10.39 11.36
CA ASP A 60 17.97 -11.14 11.13
C ASP A 60 18.59 -11.59 12.45
N ASN A 61 18.62 -10.70 13.43
CA ASN A 61 19.08 -11.06 14.77
C ASN A 61 18.21 -12.15 15.42
N ALA A 62 16.89 -11.99 15.43
CA ALA A 62 15.97 -12.91 16.09
C ALA A 62 15.98 -14.31 15.49
N PHE A 63 15.98 -14.41 14.16
CA PHE A 63 15.73 -15.68 13.46
C PHE A 63 16.99 -16.32 12.85
N SER A 64 18.20 -15.73 13.05
CA SER A 64 19.46 -16.27 12.50
C SER A 64 19.74 -17.73 12.92
N LYS A 65 19.13 -18.23 14.00
CA LYS A 65 19.25 -19.62 14.46
C LYS A 65 17.97 -20.42 14.26
N ALA A 66 16.95 -19.87 13.60
CA ALA A 66 15.75 -20.65 13.27
C ALA A 66 16.15 -21.82 12.36
N LYS A 67 15.51 -22.97 12.56
CA LYS A 67 15.78 -24.17 11.73
C LYS A 67 15.31 -23.96 10.30
N HIS A 68 14.17 -23.29 10.15
CA HIS A 68 13.60 -22.90 8.87
C HIS A 68 12.97 -21.52 9.00
N THR A 69 13.06 -20.74 7.94
CA THR A 69 12.38 -19.45 7.82
C THR A 69 11.55 -19.45 6.54
N MET A 70 10.27 -19.14 6.66
CA MET A 70 9.35 -18.95 5.54
C MET A 70 8.98 -17.48 5.46
N VAL A 71 9.14 -16.89 4.30
CA VAL A 71 8.76 -15.51 4.04
C VAL A 71 7.55 -15.46 3.11
N LEU A 72 6.55 -14.66 3.46
CA LEU A 72 5.32 -14.45 2.70
C LEU A 72 5.21 -12.97 2.36
N THR A 73 4.92 -12.65 1.11
CA THR A 73 4.68 -11.27 0.69
C THR A 73 3.93 -11.21 -0.63
N GLY A 74 3.01 -10.28 -0.74
CA GLY A 74 2.35 -9.93 -2.00
C GLY A 74 3.16 -8.93 -2.84
N THR A 75 4.12 -8.22 -2.23
CA THR A 75 4.93 -7.17 -2.84
C THR A 75 6.41 -7.40 -2.54
N PRO A 76 7.05 -8.37 -3.22
CA PRO A 76 8.42 -8.77 -2.89
C PRO A 76 9.48 -7.68 -3.18
N VAL A 77 9.15 -6.69 -4.00
CA VAL A 77 9.98 -5.51 -4.25
C VAL A 77 9.38 -4.33 -3.50
N ARG A 78 10.19 -3.69 -2.67
CA ARG A 78 9.76 -2.51 -1.92
C ARG A 78 9.59 -1.30 -2.83
N SER A 79 8.64 -0.43 -2.50
CA SER A 79 8.38 0.81 -3.27
C SER A 79 9.53 1.82 -3.21
N ASP A 80 10.37 1.75 -2.15
CA ASP A 80 11.56 2.57 -1.98
C ASP A 80 12.81 1.99 -2.67
N GLY A 81 12.69 0.82 -3.31
CA GLY A 81 13.79 0.14 -4.00
C GLY A 81 14.79 -0.54 -3.06
N SER A 82 14.59 -0.50 -1.74
CA SER A 82 15.49 -1.18 -0.80
C SER A 82 15.29 -2.69 -0.79
N GLU A 83 16.36 -3.43 -0.51
CA GLU A 83 16.33 -4.87 -0.37
C GLU A 83 15.76 -5.30 0.97
N THR A 84 15.17 -6.49 1.02
CA THR A 84 14.72 -7.13 2.26
C THR A 84 15.70 -8.20 2.72
N VAL A 85 15.72 -8.48 4.01
CA VAL A 85 16.57 -9.55 4.56
C VAL A 85 16.17 -10.91 3.99
N TRP A 86 17.13 -11.82 3.86
CA TRP A 86 16.98 -13.21 3.36
C TRP A 86 16.49 -13.38 1.92
N MET A 87 16.28 -12.29 1.20
CA MET A 87 15.99 -12.35 -0.23
C MET A 87 17.22 -12.01 -1.05
N SER A 88 17.38 -12.69 -2.18
CA SER A 88 18.47 -12.41 -3.11
C SER A 88 17.94 -11.55 -4.26
N TYR A 89 18.73 -10.56 -4.63
CA TYR A 89 18.44 -9.66 -5.73
C TYR A 89 19.54 -9.75 -6.79
N ASP A 90 19.19 -9.56 -8.04
CA ASP A 90 20.16 -9.43 -9.12
C ASP A 90 20.74 -8.01 -9.19
N GLY A 91 21.72 -7.77 -10.05
CA GLY A 91 22.32 -6.45 -10.23
C GLY A 91 21.37 -5.36 -10.77
N GLN A 92 20.12 -5.71 -11.09
CA GLN A 92 19.07 -4.81 -11.53
C GLN A 92 17.99 -4.63 -10.46
N GLY A 93 18.19 -5.16 -9.25
CA GLY A 93 17.22 -5.09 -8.14
C GLY A 93 16.01 -6.01 -8.31
N LYS A 94 16.05 -6.96 -9.24
CA LYS A 94 15.00 -7.98 -9.36
C LYS A 94 15.30 -9.14 -8.43
N ILE A 95 14.25 -9.73 -7.87
CA ILE A 95 14.40 -10.89 -7.02
C ILE A 95 14.89 -12.07 -7.81
N ASN A 96 15.98 -12.64 -7.35
CA ASN A 96 16.51 -13.89 -7.86
C ASN A 96 15.83 -15.05 -7.12
N HIS A 97 14.83 -15.65 -7.77
CA HIS A 97 14.10 -16.79 -7.23
C HIS A 97 14.84 -18.10 -7.53
N PRO A 98 15.45 -18.74 -6.53
CA PRO A 98 15.90 -20.10 -6.71
C PRO A 98 14.68 -20.99 -6.98
N LYS A 99 14.76 -21.87 -7.97
CA LYS A 99 13.64 -22.78 -8.33
C LYS A 99 13.21 -23.66 -7.15
N ALA A 100 14.12 -24.00 -6.26
CA ALA A 100 13.84 -24.78 -5.07
C ALA A 100 13.49 -23.85 -3.89
N GLY A 101 12.36 -24.13 -3.25
CA GLY A 101 11.93 -23.39 -2.04
C GLY A 101 11.19 -22.09 -2.31
N THR A 102 10.90 -21.74 -3.56
CA THR A 102 10.12 -20.56 -3.92
C THR A 102 8.83 -20.96 -4.60
N TYR A 103 7.72 -20.38 -4.14
CA TYR A 103 6.41 -20.48 -4.77
C TYR A 103 5.90 -19.09 -5.14
N THR A 104 5.37 -18.94 -6.33
CA THR A 104 4.78 -17.70 -6.81
C THR A 104 3.41 -17.97 -7.40
N LEU A 105 2.39 -17.27 -6.88
CA LEU A 105 1.06 -17.22 -7.46
C LEU A 105 0.87 -15.84 -8.08
N SER A 106 0.75 -15.78 -9.40
CA SER A 106 0.50 -14.49 -10.07
C SER A 106 -0.93 -14.00 -9.78
N TYR A 107 -1.14 -12.68 -9.84
CA TYR A 107 -2.46 -12.08 -9.65
C TYR A 107 -3.49 -12.68 -10.65
N GLY A 108 -3.12 -12.80 -11.94
CA GLY A 108 -4.00 -13.39 -12.94
C GLY A 108 -4.42 -14.81 -12.57
N ALA A 109 -3.45 -15.67 -12.21
CA ALA A 109 -3.76 -17.03 -11.78
C ALA A 109 -4.62 -17.06 -10.50
N ALA A 110 -4.41 -16.13 -9.57
CA ALA A 110 -5.23 -16.03 -8.36
C ALA A 110 -6.68 -15.61 -8.68
N VAL A 111 -6.88 -14.74 -9.66
CA VAL A 111 -8.22 -14.38 -10.16
C VAL A 111 -8.89 -15.57 -10.85
N ASP A 112 -8.18 -16.27 -11.73
CA ASP A 112 -8.70 -17.45 -12.45
C ASP A 112 -9.11 -18.59 -11.51
N LEU A 113 -8.38 -18.74 -10.40
CA LEU A 113 -8.68 -19.69 -9.33
C LEU A 113 -9.75 -19.21 -8.34
N GLY A 114 -10.25 -17.97 -8.47
CA GLY A 114 -11.26 -17.40 -7.59
C GLY A 114 -10.73 -16.97 -6.22
N TYR A 115 -9.42 -16.88 -6.02
CA TYR A 115 -8.80 -16.44 -4.77
C TYR A 115 -8.77 -14.92 -4.64
N CYS A 116 -8.74 -14.21 -5.76
CA CYS A 116 -8.78 -12.75 -5.81
C CYS A 116 -9.90 -12.26 -6.73
N ARG A 117 -10.43 -11.09 -6.44
CA ARG A 117 -11.36 -10.40 -7.34
C ARG A 117 -10.59 -9.71 -8.46
N PRO A 118 -11.14 -9.67 -9.69
CA PRO A 118 -10.54 -8.86 -10.75
C PRO A 118 -10.59 -7.37 -10.38
N ILE A 119 -9.55 -6.63 -10.74
CA ILE A 119 -9.48 -5.17 -10.57
C ILE A 119 -9.77 -4.52 -11.90
N THR A 120 -10.70 -3.59 -11.92
CA THR A 120 -10.99 -2.75 -13.09
C THR A 120 -10.51 -1.33 -12.80
N PHE A 121 -9.72 -0.78 -13.72
CA PHE A 121 -9.22 0.57 -13.62
C PHE A 121 -10.06 1.50 -14.50
N HIS A 122 -10.60 2.56 -13.90
CA HIS A 122 -11.26 3.63 -14.61
C HIS A 122 -10.40 4.89 -14.49
N ARG A 123 -9.87 5.36 -15.62
CA ARG A 123 -9.06 6.57 -15.67
C ARG A 123 -9.96 7.74 -16.02
N HIS A 124 -9.93 8.78 -15.20
CA HIS A 124 -10.60 10.03 -15.47
C HIS A 124 -9.56 11.09 -15.83
N GLU A 125 -9.76 11.75 -16.95
CA GLU A 125 -8.91 12.84 -17.44
C GLU A 125 -9.75 14.11 -17.59
N GLY A 126 -9.15 15.25 -17.31
CA GLY A 126 -9.82 16.53 -17.43
C GLY A 126 -8.82 17.69 -17.44
N ASN A 127 -9.26 18.84 -17.87
CA ASN A 127 -8.53 20.09 -17.75
C ASN A 127 -9.08 20.86 -16.55
N PHE A 128 -8.19 21.35 -15.72
CA PHE A 128 -8.54 22.06 -14.49
C PHE A 128 -7.96 23.47 -14.55
N THR A 129 -8.74 24.44 -14.13
CA THR A 129 -8.24 25.79 -13.86
C THR A 129 -8.10 25.96 -12.36
N VAL A 130 -6.90 26.17 -11.89
CA VAL A 130 -6.61 26.43 -10.48
C VAL A 130 -6.46 27.94 -10.31
N VAL A 131 -7.19 28.50 -9.35
CA VAL A 131 -7.11 29.89 -8.94
C VAL A 131 -6.33 29.94 -7.63
N PHE A 132 -5.27 30.73 -7.56
CA PHE A 132 -4.48 30.96 -6.37
C PHE A 132 -5.06 32.11 -5.53
N ASP A 133 -4.67 32.19 -4.27
CA ASP A 133 -5.16 33.20 -3.33
C ASP A 133 -4.88 34.64 -3.76
N ASP A 134 -3.86 34.86 -4.58
CA ASP A 134 -3.52 36.15 -5.17
C ASP A 134 -4.30 36.49 -6.47
N GLY A 135 -5.25 35.63 -6.86
CA GLY A 135 -6.10 35.76 -8.03
C GLY A 135 -5.48 35.29 -9.35
N ASP A 136 -4.21 34.88 -9.36
CA ASP A 136 -3.61 34.25 -10.55
C ASP A 136 -4.26 32.90 -10.85
N THR A 137 -4.29 32.56 -12.14
CA THR A 137 -4.88 31.28 -12.60
C THR A 137 -3.87 30.45 -13.34
N THR A 138 -3.99 29.12 -13.22
CA THR A 138 -3.18 28.16 -13.98
C THR A 138 -4.07 27.04 -14.50
N GLN A 139 -3.91 26.69 -15.77
CA GLN A 139 -4.57 25.52 -16.36
C GLN A 139 -3.63 24.31 -16.31
N VAL A 140 -4.15 23.18 -15.87
CA VAL A 140 -3.44 21.90 -15.85
C VAL A 140 -4.30 20.83 -16.48
N SER A 141 -3.72 20.01 -17.32
CA SER A 141 -4.34 18.77 -17.77
C SER A 141 -4.16 17.67 -16.72
N GLY A 142 -5.07 16.72 -16.66
CA GLY A 142 -5.16 15.69 -15.62
C GLY A 142 -3.94 14.83 -15.34
N ALA A 143 -2.85 15.02 -16.07
CA ALA A 143 -1.60 14.25 -15.95
C ALA A 143 -0.60 14.90 -15.01
N ALA A 144 -0.89 15.49 -13.96
CA ALA A 144 -0.01 15.75 -12.81
C ALA A 144 1.32 16.51 -13.04
N GLU A 145 1.64 16.95 -14.22
CA GLU A 145 2.81 17.81 -14.44
C GLU A 145 2.47 19.27 -14.23
N ALA A 146 3.17 19.90 -13.31
CA ALA A 146 3.05 21.34 -13.12
C ALA A 146 3.52 22.07 -14.40
N PRO A 147 2.81 23.11 -14.84
CA PRO A 147 3.28 23.93 -15.96
C PRO A 147 4.70 24.43 -15.73
N LYS A 148 5.52 24.42 -16.76
CA LYS A 148 6.94 24.78 -16.68
C LYS A 148 7.18 26.24 -16.25
N ASP A 149 6.22 27.09 -16.47
CA ASP A 149 6.22 28.51 -16.11
C ASP A 149 5.70 28.79 -14.69
N LEU A 150 5.19 27.75 -13.99
CA LEU A 150 4.70 27.91 -12.64
C LEU A 150 5.83 28.14 -11.64
N LYS A 151 5.70 29.20 -10.83
CA LYS A 151 6.66 29.46 -9.75
C LYS A 151 6.76 28.27 -8.82
N MET A 152 7.99 27.85 -8.50
CA MET A 152 8.30 26.65 -7.74
C MET A 152 7.57 26.59 -6.39
N GLN A 153 7.38 27.75 -5.73
CA GLN A 153 6.66 27.89 -4.47
C GLN A 153 5.16 27.56 -4.56
N ARG A 154 4.57 27.56 -5.76
CA ARG A 154 3.13 27.27 -5.98
C ARG A 154 2.86 25.79 -6.28
N ILE A 155 3.91 25.00 -6.55
CA ILE A 155 3.76 23.59 -6.90
C ILE A 155 3.06 22.77 -5.78
N PRO A 156 3.40 22.94 -4.50
CA PRO A 156 2.72 22.21 -3.43
C PRO A 156 1.23 22.55 -3.32
N ALA A 157 0.89 23.85 -3.42
CA ALA A 157 -0.50 24.31 -3.39
C ALA A 157 -1.30 23.79 -4.59
N LEU A 158 -0.69 23.78 -5.79
CA LEU A 158 -1.31 23.21 -6.97
C LEU A 158 -1.58 21.70 -6.80
N LYS A 159 -0.60 20.94 -6.32
CA LYS A 159 -0.77 19.50 -6.07
C LYS A 159 -1.90 19.25 -5.10
N ARG A 160 -1.92 19.94 -3.97
CA ARG A 160 -2.97 19.82 -2.97
C ARG A 160 -4.35 20.12 -3.55
N ALA A 161 -4.50 21.25 -4.25
CA ALA A 161 -5.77 21.62 -4.89
C ALA A 161 -6.24 20.56 -5.89
N LEU A 162 -5.34 20.01 -6.70
CA LEU A 162 -5.67 18.97 -7.67
C LEU A 162 -6.07 17.66 -7.00
N ASP A 163 -5.42 17.27 -5.92
CA ASP A 163 -5.74 16.05 -5.19
C ASP A 163 -7.13 16.14 -4.57
N PHE A 164 -7.46 17.25 -3.91
CA PHE A 164 -8.80 17.49 -3.39
C PHE A 164 -9.84 17.55 -4.49
N TYR A 165 -9.55 18.27 -5.56
CA TYR A 165 -10.49 18.44 -6.67
C TYR A 165 -10.78 17.12 -7.39
N LYS A 166 -9.73 16.35 -7.71
CA LYS A 166 -9.89 15.08 -8.43
C LYS A 166 -10.69 14.05 -7.63
N LEU A 167 -10.48 13.97 -6.34
CA LEU A 167 -11.09 12.92 -5.53
C LEU A 167 -12.45 13.31 -4.98
N ALA A 168 -12.60 14.53 -4.47
CA ALA A 168 -13.79 14.97 -3.77
C ALA A 168 -14.70 15.91 -4.57
N CYS A 169 -14.14 16.68 -5.51
CA CYS A 169 -14.83 17.79 -6.15
C CYS A 169 -14.86 17.73 -7.68
N THR A 170 -14.30 16.69 -8.31
CA THR A 170 -14.26 16.62 -9.79
C THR A 170 -15.66 16.44 -10.36
N PRO A 171 -16.21 17.40 -11.11
CA PRO A 171 -17.53 17.28 -11.70
C PRO A 171 -17.56 16.17 -12.77
N ILE A 172 -18.70 15.53 -12.92
CA ILE A 172 -18.97 14.56 -13.98
C ILE A 172 -19.59 15.31 -15.15
N PHE A 173 -19.05 15.12 -16.34
CA PHE A 173 -19.54 15.75 -17.57
C PHE A 173 -20.32 14.73 -18.41
N ASP A 174 -21.35 15.20 -19.11
CA ASP A 174 -22.07 14.39 -20.08
C ASP A 174 -21.22 14.14 -21.36
N ASN A 175 -21.78 13.38 -22.30
CA ASN A 175 -21.09 13.04 -23.54
C ASN A 175 -20.82 14.26 -24.45
N ASN A 176 -21.43 15.40 -24.15
CA ASN A 176 -21.24 16.67 -24.89
C ASN A 176 -20.25 17.59 -24.18
N GLY A 177 -19.63 17.15 -23.08
CA GLY A 177 -18.72 17.92 -22.28
C GLY A 177 -19.40 19.00 -21.41
N GLN A 178 -20.72 18.90 -21.23
CA GLN A 178 -21.45 19.78 -20.33
C GLN A 178 -21.60 19.13 -18.97
N PRO A 179 -21.42 19.88 -17.86
CA PRO A 179 -21.68 19.34 -16.55
C PRO A 179 -23.16 18.98 -16.45
N CYS A 180 -23.47 17.70 -16.17
CA CYS A 180 -24.86 17.32 -15.95
C CYS A 180 -25.38 17.91 -14.63
N ILE A 181 -26.69 18.11 -14.54
CA ILE A 181 -27.33 18.73 -13.35
C ILE A 181 -26.96 17.99 -12.06
N ARG A 182 -26.78 16.69 -12.13
CA ARG A 182 -26.26 15.89 -11.01
C ARG A 182 -24.78 16.13 -10.75
N SER A 183 -24.00 16.51 -11.75
CA SER A 183 -22.56 16.66 -11.63
C SER A 183 -22.12 18.00 -11.07
N TYR A 184 -22.98 18.98 -10.98
CA TYR A 184 -22.68 20.17 -10.18
C TYR A 184 -22.51 19.83 -8.70
N GLN A 185 -23.05 18.69 -8.28
CA GLN A 185 -23.02 18.21 -6.91
C GLN A 185 -22.34 16.85 -6.79
N ALA A 186 -22.15 16.14 -7.91
CA ALA A 186 -21.53 14.82 -7.90
C ALA A 186 -20.01 14.96 -7.95
N THR A 187 -19.38 14.39 -6.96
CA THR A 187 -17.93 14.27 -6.84
C THR A 187 -17.48 12.91 -7.40
N MET A 188 -16.17 12.71 -7.54
CA MET A 188 -15.63 11.38 -7.86
C MET A 188 -16.00 10.35 -6.79
N LEU A 189 -16.11 10.78 -5.53
CA LEU A 189 -16.57 9.93 -4.45
C LEU A 189 -18.02 9.48 -4.66
N GLU A 190 -18.93 10.40 -4.95
CA GLU A 190 -20.35 10.07 -5.21
C GLU A 190 -20.50 9.19 -6.44
N TRP A 191 -19.72 9.43 -7.49
CA TRP A 191 -19.69 8.55 -8.65
C TRP A 191 -19.21 7.14 -8.27
N GLY A 192 -18.18 7.02 -7.42
CA GLY A 192 -17.69 5.75 -6.92
C GLY A 192 -18.71 5.00 -6.08
N ILE A 193 -19.46 5.71 -5.22
CA ILE A 193 -20.55 5.16 -4.41
C ILE A 193 -21.65 4.62 -5.33
N GLN A 194 -22.07 5.39 -6.33
CA GLN A 194 -23.10 4.93 -7.26
C GLN A 194 -22.64 3.70 -8.05
N LYS A 195 -21.37 3.66 -8.48
CA LYS A 195 -20.82 2.47 -9.13
C LYS A 195 -20.81 1.25 -8.22
N LEU A 196 -20.53 1.44 -6.94
CA LEU A 196 -20.61 0.37 -5.96
C LEU A 196 -22.03 -0.15 -5.79
N ASP A 197 -23.02 0.75 -5.74
CA ASP A 197 -24.43 0.36 -5.63
C ASP A 197 -24.89 -0.41 -6.88
N ASP A 198 -24.51 0.04 -8.08
CA ASP A 198 -24.76 -0.68 -9.33
C ASP A 198 -24.13 -2.10 -9.32
N LEU A 199 -22.91 -2.22 -8.82
CA LEU A 199 -22.23 -3.51 -8.67
C LEU A 199 -22.96 -4.44 -7.69
N ARG A 200 -23.51 -3.90 -6.62
CA ARG A 200 -24.21 -4.66 -5.58
C ARG A 200 -25.52 -5.28 -6.07
N LEU A 201 -26.10 -4.78 -7.16
CA LEU A 201 -27.27 -5.41 -7.77
C LEU A 201 -26.97 -6.84 -8.23
N ASN A 202 -25.75 -7.10 -8.71
CA ASN A 202 -25.32 -8.41 -9.20
C ASN A 202 -24.37 -9.13 -8.23
N MET A 203 -23.68 -8.37 -7.38
CA MET A 203 -22.68 -8.86 -6.42
C MET A 203 -22.93 -8.20 -5.05
N PRO A 204 -23.90 -8.67 -4.26
CA PRO A 204 -24.34 -7.99 -3.03
C PRO A 204 -23.25 -7.71 -2.00
N ASN A 205 -22.21 -8.54 -1.98
CA ASN A 205 -21.10 -8.42 -1.03
C ASN A 205 -19.94 -7.54 -1.55
N SER A 206 -20.15 -6.77 -2.63
CA SER A 206 -19.13 -5.86 -3.11
C SER A 206 -18.84 -4.77 -2.09
N GLY A 207 -17.56 -4.55 -1.80
CA GLY A 207 -17.06 -3.48 -0.94
C GLY A 207 -16.40 -2.38 -1.74
N GLY A 208 -16.42 -1.14 -1.23
CA GLY A 208 -15.68 0.00 -1.74
C GLY A 208 -14.52 0.34 -0.80
N LEU A 209 -13.41 0.78 -1.35
CA LEU A 209 -12.28 1.34 -0.62
C LEU A 209 -11.91 2.67 -1.25
N VAL A 210 -11.88 3.71 -0.43
CA VAL A 210 -11.39 5.03 -0.82
C VAL A 210 -10.05 5.26 -0.15
N ILE A 211 -9.04 5.58 -0.95
CA ILE A 211 -7.70 5.86 -0.45
C ILE A 211 -7.46 7.36 -0.56
N ALA A 212 -7.52 8.04 0.57
CA ALA A 212 -7.14 9.44 0.66
C ALA A 212 -5.62 9.57 0.79
N HIS A 213 -5.06 10.60 0.20
CA HIS A 213 -3.61 10.79 0.21
C HIS A 213 -3.11 11.45 1.51
N SER A 214 -4.01 11.98 2.33
CA SER A 214 -3.71 12.56 3.64
C SER A 214 -4.88 12.37 4.60
N ILE A 215 -4.61 12.48 5.91
CA ILE A 215 -5.63 12.45 6.96
C ILE A 215 -6.64 13.58 6.75
N GLU A 216 -6.16 14.80 6.45
CA GLU A 216 -7.00 15.96 6.17
C GLU A 216 -8.01 15.70 5.04
N MET A 217 -7.57 15.02 3.97
CA MET A 217 -8.46 14.66 2.87
C MET A 217 -9.47 13.59 3.30
N ALA A 218 -9.06 12.61 4.11
CA ALA A 218 -9.95 11.58 4.61
C ALA A 218 -11.05 12.16 5.52
N GLU A 219 -10.72 13.18 6.30
CA GLU A 219 -11.68 13.90 7.15
C GLU A 219 -12.60 14.82 6.33
N TYR A 220 -12.13 15.36 5.22
CA TYR A 220 -12.91 16.19 4.31
C TYR A 220 -13.96 15.38 3.54
N MET A 221 -13.67 14.12 3.17
CA MET A 221 -14.53 13.23 2.39
C MET A 221 -15.64 12.59 3.22
#